data_1348440743ece377c5899b5d8ebeacb3
#
_entry.id   1348440743ece377c5899b5d8ebeacb3
#
_cell.length_a   1.000
_cell.length_b   1.000
_cell.length_c   1.000
_cell.angle_alpha   90.00
_cell.angle_beta   90.00
_cell.angle_gamma   90.00
#
_symmetry.space_group_name_H-M   'P 1'
#
loop_
_entity.id
_entity.type
_entity.pdbx_description
1 polymer ?
#
loop_
_entity_poly.entity_id
_entity_poly.type
_entity_poly.pdbx_seq_one_letter_code
_entity_poly.pdbx_strand_id
1 'polypeptide(L)'
;DTVYEKYWDEDCRRNIYSASKSFTSCAVGFAVQEGLIDLDERLMDAFKEDIPNNPDENLKKATVKDLLTMTLGQEKGFLMGKQRPRMEEQSWVKASLAIPFVYEPGTHFVYNNVGPYLAGILVQRRAGCDLLSYLTPRLLKPLGIRKTIWEVDPEGNTFGAGGLFLTVSELHKLGMFYLQ
;
A
#
# COMPACT_ATOMS: atom_id res chain seq x y z
N ASP A 1 20.87 -14.39 13.06
CA ASP A 1 21.09 -15.83 12.79
C ASP A 1 19.77 -16.48 12.40
N THR A 2 19.79 -17.37 11.39
CA THR A 2 18.62 -18.16 10.99
C THR A 2 18.37 -19.23 12.05
N VAL A 3 17.23 -19.14 12.74
CA VAL A 3 16.87 -20.08 13.81
C VAL A 3 16.15 -21.32 13.26
N TYR A 4 15.39 -21.15 12.18
CA TYR A 4 14.61 -22.23 11.57
C TYR A 4 14.35 -21.95 10.09
N GLU A 5 14.74 -22.89 9.25
CA GLU A 5 14.49 -22.87 7.81
C GLU A 5 14.05 -24.27 7.34
N LYS A 6 12.89 -24.36 6.71
CA LYS A 6 12.33 -25.61 6.24
C LYS A 6 11.67 -25.42 4.91
N TYR A 7 12.01 -26.27 3.96
CA TYR A 7 11.48 -26.29 2.60
C TYR A 7 11.96 -25.18 1.66
N TRP A 8 12.80 -24.23 2.11
CA TRP A 8 13.17 -23.07 1.30
C TRP A 8 14.65 -22.76 1.45
N ASP A 9 15.21 -22.43 0.32
CA ASP A 9 16.58 -21.93 0.18
C ASP A 9 16.64 -20.48 0.69
N GLU A 10 17.71 -20.08 1.35
CA GLU A 10 17.91 -18.74 1.87
C GLU A 10 17.86 -17.65 0.79
N ASP A 11 18.22 -18.00 -0.45
CA ASP A 11 18.19 -17.11 -1.61
C ASP A 11 16.85 -17.07 -2.33
N CYS A 12 15.88 -17.90 -1.92
CA CYS A 12 14.59 -17.98 -2.57
C CYS A 12 13.69 -16.81 -2.21
N ARG A 13 13.45 -15.88 -3.17
CA ARG A 13 12.48 -14.80 -3.00
C ARG A 13 11.06 -15.28 -3.18
N ARG A 14 10.19 -14.79 -2.31
CA ARG A 14 8.78 -15.13 -2.29
C ARG A 14 7.93 -13.89 -2.14
N ASN A 15 6.71 -14.01 -2.65
CA ASN A 15 5.69 -13.02 -2.34
C ASN A 15 5.47 -13.01 -0.81
N ILE A 16 5.81 -11.88 -0.18
CA ILE A 16 5.61 -11.69 1.26
C ILE A 16 4.19 -11.25 1.61
N TYR A 17 3.30 -11.27 0.61
CA TYR A 17 1.88 -10.93 0.76
C TYR A 17 1.69 -9.60 1.52
N SER A 18 0.86 -9.62 2.57
CA SER A 18 0.51 -8.41 3.33
C SER A 18 1.65 -7.81 4.15
N ALA A 19 2.76 -8.51 4.36
CA ALA A 19 3.96 -7.89 4.93
C ALA A 19 4.51 -6.76 4.02
N SER A 20 4.17 -6.74 2.74
CA SER A 20 4.45 -5.63 1.81
C SER A 20 3.89 -4.29 2.29
N LYS A 21 2.78 -4.30 3.02
CA LYS A 21 2.14 -3.08 3.57
C LYS A 21 3.07 -2.30 4.50
N SER A 22 3.97 -2.99 5.21
CA SER A 22 4.95 -2.33 6.07
C SER A 22 5.95 -1.51 5.24
N PHE A 23 6.35 -2.00 4.07
CA PHE A 23 7.18 -1.23 3.14
C PHE A 23 6.44 -0.03 2.55
N THR A 24 5.17 -0.20 2.21
CA THR A 24 4.32 0.92 1.76
C THR A 24 4.13 1.96 2.87
N SER A 25 3.96 1.54 4.12
CA SER A 25 3.90 2.44 5.28
C SER A 25 5.20 3.24 5.43
N CYS A 26 6.38 2.59 5.27
CA CYS A 26 7.66 3.30 5.24
C CYS A 26 7.72 4.33 4.11
N ALA A 27 7.21 3.98 2.90
CA ALA A 27 7.19 4.91 1.78
C ALA A 27 6.34 6.15 2.09
N VAL A 28 5.17 5.97 2.70
CA VAL A 28 4.34 7.09 3.16
C VAL A 28 5.07 7.91 4.23
N GLY A 29 5.74 7.26 5.19
CA GLY A 29 6.53 7.95 6.22
C GLY A 29 7.62 8.86 5.63
N PHE A 30 8.37 8.36 4.64
CA PHE A 30 9.35 9.19 3.91
C PHE A 30 8.67 10.32 3.14
N ALA A 31 7.55 10.05 2.48
CA ALA A 31 6.82 11.06 1.72
C ALA A 31 6.25 12.17 2.62
N VAL A 32 5.81 11.85 3.82
CA VAL A 32 5.39 12.83 4.85
C VAL A 32 6.60 13.65 5.30
N GLN A 33 7.72 13.02 5.60
CA GLN A 33 8.95 13.71 6.01
C GLN A 33 9.48 14.66 4.92
N GLU A 34 9.30 14.29 3.65
CA GLU A 34 9.69 15.08 2.49
C GLU A 34 8.66 16.17 2.12
N GLY A 35 7.53 16.25 2.84
CA GLY A 35 6.47 17.23 2.57
C GLY A 35 5.64 16.93 1.31
N LEU A 36 5.71 15.70 0.79
CA LEU A 36 4.95 15.28 -0.40
C LEU A 36 3.52 14.86 -0.05
N ILE A 37 3.28 14.40 1.16
CA ILE A 37 2.00 13.90 1.66
C ILE A 37 1.72 14.50 3.03
N ASP A 38 0.46 14.91 3.23
CA ASP A 38 -0.10 15.24 4.53
C ASP A 38 -1.08 14.14 4.94
N LEU A 39 -0.98 13.65 6.18
CA LEU A 39 -1.88 12.60 6.69
C LEU A 39 -3.32 13.09 6.87
N ASP A 40 -3.52 14.37 7.10
CA ASP A 40 -4.84 15.00 7.24
C ASP A 40 -5.43 15.46 5.90
N GLU A 41 -4.69 15.29 4.78
CA GLU A 41 -5.19 15.57 3.43
C GLU A 41 -6.44 14.73 3.14
N ARG A 42 -7.50 15.37 2.60
CA ARG A 42 -8.73 14.68 2.20
C ARG A 42 -8.51 13.82 0.96
N LEU A 43 -9.11 12.62 0.94
CA LEU A 43 -9.06 11.78 -0.26
C LEU A 43 -9.71 12.45 -1.47
N MET A 44 -10.69 13.33 -1.24
CA MET A 44 -11.31 14.17 -2.28
C MET A 44 -10.28 15.04 -3.02
N ASP A 45 -9.25 15.51 -2.34
CA ASP A 45 -8.19 16.35 -2.92
C ASP A 45 -7.06 15.49 -3.47
N ALA A 46 -6.64 14.48 -2.72
CA ALA A 46 -5.56 13.57 -3.08
C ALA A 46 -5.83 12.77 -4.37
N PHE A 47 -7.11 12.41 -4.61
CA PHE A 47 -7.56 11.58 -5.74
C PHE A 47 -8.63 12.27 -6.57
N LYS A 48 -8.56 13.58 -6.71
CA LYS A 48 -9.57 14.43 -7.36
C LYS A 48 -10.06 13.91 -8.73
N GLU A 49 -9.18 13.32 -9.53
CA GLU A 49 -9.50 12.81 -10.87
C GLU A 49 -10.16 11.43 -10.88
N ASP A 50 -10.13 10.75 -9.73
CA ASP A 50 -10.63 9.38 -9.58
C ASP A 50 -11.93 9.29 -8.76
N ILE A 51 -12.34 10.40 -8.15
CA ILE A 51 -13.55 10.46 -7.31
C ILE A 51 -14.80 10.21 -8.18
N PRO A 52 -15.73 9.33 -7.73
CA PRO A 52 -16.97 9.11 -8.44
C PRO A 52 -17.83 10.39 -8.49
N ASN A 53 -18.69 10.51 -9.52
CA ASN A 53 -19.54 11.70 -9.70
C ASN A 53 -20.44 12.03 -8.50
N ASN A 54 -20.86 11.02 -7.75
CA ASN A 54 -21.70 11.15 -6.56
C ASN A 54 -21.00 10.50 -5.36
N PRO A 55 -19.98 11.14 -4.76
CA PRO A 55 -19.25 10.58 -3.62
C PRO A 55 -20.12 10.57 -2.35
N ASP A 56 -20.00 9.48 -1.57
CA ASP A 56 -20.62 9.37 -0.25
C ASP A 56 -20.16 10.50 0.70
N GLU A 57 -21.02 10.88 1.63
CA GLU A 57 -20.68 11.88 2.65
C GLU A 57 -19.47 11.43 3.51
N ASN A 58 -19.32 10.12 3.72
CA ASN A 58 -18.17 9.57 4.45
C ASN A 58 -16.89 9.63 3.60
N LEU A 59 -16.93 9.35 2.29
CA LEU A 59 -15.77 9.53 1.41
C LEU A 59 -15.28 10.98 1.42
N LYS A 60 -16.19 11.95 1.47
CA LYS A 60 -15.83 13.39 1.56
C LYS A 60 -15.06 13.75 2.84
N LYS A 61 -15.23 12.96 3.91
CA LYS A 61 -14.54 13.16 5.19
C LYS A 61 -13.22 12.40 5.29
N ALA A 62 -13.06 11.31 4.53
CA ALA A 62 -11.92 10.41 4.62
C ALA A 62 -10.59 11.12 4.30
N THR A 63 -9.55 10.76 5.04
CA THR A 63 -8.20 11.32 4.94
C THR A 63 -7.17 10.25 4.56
N VAL A 64 -5.96 10.68 4.23
CA VAL A 64 -4.82 9.79 4.02
C VAL A 64 -4.52 8.93 5.25
N LYS A 65 -4.72 9.46 6.45
CA LYS A 65 -4.57 8.71 7.70
C LYS A 65 -5.48 7.49 7.76
N ASP A 66 -6.72 7.60 7.27
CA ASP A 66 -7.68 6.49 7.28
C ASP A 66 -7.27 5.34 6.34
N LEU A 67 -6.47 5.64 5.29
CA LEU A 67 -5.85 4.61 4.45
C LEU A 67 -4.88 3.71 5.24
N LEU A 68 -4.06 4.33 6.09
CA LEU A 68 -3.02 3.65 6.86
C LEU A 68 -3.57 2.89 8.06
N THR A 69 -4.66 3.36 8.64
CA THR A 69 -5.30 2.76 9.82
C THR A 69 -6.36 1.71 9.46
N MET A 70 -6.65 1.51 8.17
CA MET A 70 -7.73 0.63 7.68
C MET A 70 -9.11 1.00 8.23
N THR A 71 -9.35 2.29 8.38
CA THR A 71 -10.60 2.86 8.92
C THR A 71 -11.34 3.73 7.90
N LEU A 72 -11.24 3.40 6.62
CA LEU A 72 -11.85 4.16 5.52
C LEU A 72 -13.38 4.29 5.61
N GLY A 73 -14.04 3.37 6.31
CA GLY A 73 -15.50 3.33 6.38
C GLY A 73 -16.15 2.37 5.37
N GLN A 74 -15.39 1.62 4.58
CA GLN A 74 -15.92 0.57 3.72
C GLN A 74 -16.34 -0.65 4.55
N GLU A 75 -17.49 -1.27 4.23
CA GLU A 75 -18.04 -2.39 5.01
C GLU A 75 -17.22 -3.67 4.90
N LYS A 76 -16.59 -3.91 3.75
CA LYS A 76 -15.88 -5.16 3.42
C LYS A 76 -14.54 -4.89 2.79
N GLY A 77 -13.61 -5.82 2.99
CA GLY A 77 -12.32 -5.80 2.31
C GLY A 77 -12.47 -5.95 0.80
N PHE A 78 -11.72 -5.15 0.05
CA PHE A 78 -11.66 -5.15 -1.41
C PHE A 78 -10.21 -5.27 -1.90
N LEU A 79 -10.02 -5.50 -3.21
CA LEU A 79 -8.74 -5.83 -3.84
C LEU A 79 -8.07 -7.09 -3.24
N MET A 80 -8.88 -8.01 -2.69
CA MET A 80 -8.39 -9.29 -2.18
C MET A 80 -7.99 -10.22 -3.34
N GLY A 81 -7.08 -11.16 -3.09
CA GLY A 81 -6.47 -12.00 -4.12
C GLY A 81 -7.45 -12.70 -5.07
N LYS A 82 -8.62 -13.13 -4.58
CA LYS A 82 -9.65 -13.77 -5.41
C LYS A 82 -10.50 -12.78 -6.21
N GLN A 83 -10.50 -11.50 -5.85
CA GLN A 83 -11.29 -10.45 -6.52
C GLN A 83 -10.52 -9.86 -7.70
N ARG A 84 -9.23 -9.56 -7.52
CA ARG A 84 -8.38 -8.88 -8.52
C ARG A 84 -8.45 -9.48 -9.92
N PRO A 85 -8.34 -10.82 -10.14
CA PRO A 85 -8.41 -11.40 -11.49
C PRO A 85 -9.79 -11.31 -12.16
N ARG A 86 -10.83 -10.89 -11.42
CA ARG A 86 -12.22 -10.77 -11.90
C ARG A 86 -12.67 -9.34 -12.07
N MET A 87 -11.78 -8.39 -11.84
CA MET A 87 -12.10 -6.97 -11.99
C MET A 87 -12.12 -6.61 -13.48
N GLU A 88 -13.22 -6.02 -13.93
CA GLU A 88 -13.38 -5.49 -15.29
C GLU A 88 -12.86 -4.06 -15.40
N GLU A 89 -12.96 -3.29 -14.31
CA GLU A 89 -12.44 -1.92 -14.26
C GLU A 89 -10.91 -1.93 -14.28
N GLN A 90 -10.34 -1.24 -15.26
CA GLN A 90 -8.89 -1.14 -15.45
C GLN A 90 -8.25 -0.31 -14.36
N SER A 91 -8.89 0.80 -13.96
CA SER A 91 -8.40 1.65 -12.88
C SER A 91 -8.85 1.11 -11.52
N TRP A 92 -7.96 0.40 -10.84
CA TRP A 92 -8.24 -0.08 -9.49
C TRP A 92 -8.39 1.07 -8.48
N VAL A 93 -7.84 2.25 -8.77
CA VAL A 93 -8.05 3.46 -7.97
C VAL A 93 -9.52 3.86 -8.02
N LYS A 94 -10.08 4.02 -9.22
CA LYS A 94 -11.50 4.37 -9.40
C LYS A 94 -12.43 3.32 -8.82
N ALA A 95 -12.15 2.03 -9.08
CA ALA A 95 -12.91 0.93 -8.51
C ALA A 95 -12.93 0.98 -6.97
N SER A 96 -11.79 1.29 -6.35
CA SER A 96 -11.64 1.37 -4.89
C SER A 96 -12.42 2.53 -4.27
N LEU A 97 -12.43 3.68 -4.93
CA LEU A 97 -13.14 4.89 -4.46
C LEU A 97 -14.63 4.86 -4.77
N ALA A 98 -15.08 4.00 -5.68
CA ALA A 98 -16.50 3.79 -5.99
C ALA A 98 -17.22 2.85 -5.01
N ILE A 99 -16.50 2.14 -4.13
CA ILE A 99 -17.10 1.28 -3.11
C ILE A 99 -17.76 2.15 -2.04
N PRO A 100 -19.01 1.87 -1.61
CA PRO A 100 -19.68 2.67 -0.59
C PRO A 100 -18.90 2.77 0.72
N PHE A 101 -18.82 3.97 1.26
CA PHE A 101 -18.25 4.28 2.57
C PHE A 101 -19.39 4.37 3.59
N VAL A 102 -19.79 3.23 4.14
CA VAL A 102 -20.99 3.10 4.99
C VAL A 102 -20.77 3.55 6.43
N TYR A 103 -19.52 3.52 6.91
CA TYR A 103 -19.16 3.98 8.25
C TYR A 103 -18.44 5.32 8.18
N GLU A 104 -18.51 6.08 9.26
CA GLU A 104 -17.70 7.30 9.39
C GLU A 104 -16.21 6.93 9.45
N PRO A 105 -15.33 7.57 8.63
CA PRO A 105 -13.90 7.31 8.64
C PRO A 105 -13.30 7.47 10.04
N GLY A 106 -12.34 6.63 10.37
CA GLY A 106 -11.72 6.60 11.68
C GLY A 106 -12.47 5.82 12.76
N THR A 107 -13.70 5.35 12.51
CA THR A 107 -14.55 4.74 13.56
C THR A 107 -14.58 3.21 13.54
N HIS A 108 -14.41 2.59 12.38
CA HIS A 108 -14.52 1.13 12.21
C HIS A 108 -13.31 0.57 11.49
N PHE A 109 -12.62 -0.37 12.14
CA PHE A 109 -11.54 -1.12 11.51
C PHE A 109 -12.09 -2.22 10.60
N VAL A 110 -11.75 -2.15 9.32
CA VAL A 110 -12.04 -3.21 8.35
C VAL A 110 -10.74 -3.54 7.60
N TYR A 111 -10.21 -4.75 7.82
CA TYR A 111 -9.02 -5.18 7.08
C TYR A 111 -9.26 -5.13 5.57
N ASN A 112 -8.48 -4.32 4.87
CA ASN A 112 -8.73 -3.96 3.49
C ASN A 112 -7.41 -3.78 2.74
N ASN A 113 -7.39 -4.12 1.45
CA ASN A 113 -6.24 -3.82 0.58
C ASN A 113 -6.34 -2.44 -0.08
N VAL A 114 -7.52 -1.82 -0.07
CA VAL A 114 -7.74 -0.48 -0.65
C VAL A 114 -6.84 0.56 0.01
N GLY A 115 -6.84 0.62 1.35
CA GLY A 115 -6.06 1.62 2.08
C GLY A 115 -4.57 1.62 1.69
N PRO A 116 -3.84 0.51 1.90
CA PRO A 116 -2.41 0.45 1.56
C PRO A 116 -2.14 0.60 0.05
N TYR A 117 -3.06 0.14 -0.81
CA TYR A 117 -2.93 0.34 -2.26
C TYR A 117 -3.02 1.82 -2.62
N LEU A 118 -4.08 2.53 -2.19
CA LEU A 118 -4.25 3.96 -2.45
C LEU A 118 -3.12 4.80 -1.83
N ALA A 119 -2.68 4.46 -0.62
CA ALA A 119 -1.53 5.11 0.00
C ALA A 119 -0.26 4.96 -0.86
N GLY A 120 -0.02 3.76 -1.40
CA GLY A 120 1.07 3.51 -2.34
C GLY A 120 0.93 4.28 -3.65
N ILE A 121 -0.28 4.37 -4.21
CA ILE A 121 -0.58 5.18 -5.41
C ILE A 121 -0.26 6.66 -5.16
N LEU A 122 -0.68 7.18 -4.00
CA LEU A 122 -0.43 8.59 -3.67
C LEU A 122 1.08 8.90 -3.61
N VAL A 123 1.87 8.03 -2.98
CA VAL A 123 3.34 8.17 -2.99
C VAL A 123 3.87 8.19 -4.43
N GLN A 124 3.47 7.23 -5.27
CA GLN A 124 3.93 7.13 -6.66
C GLN A 124 3.60 8.39 -7.46
N ARG A 125 2.38 8.89 -7.35
CA ARG A 125 1.94 10.11 -8.05
C ARG A 125 2.71 11.34 -7.59
N ARG A 126 2.92 11.51 -6.29
CA ARG A 126 3.63 12.67 -5.72
C ARG A 126 5.13 12.62 -5.96
N ALA A 127 5.73 11.44 -5.94
CA ALA A 127 7.16 11.23 -6.18
C ALA A 127 7.50 11.15 -7.68
N GLY A 128 6.53 10.93 -8.57
CA GLY A 128 6.75 10.76 -10.00
C GLY A 128 7.49 9.49 -10.39
N CYS A 129 7.44 8.44 -9.54
CA CYS A 129 8.07 7.15 -9.81
C CYS A 129 7.33 6.02 -9.05
N ASP A 130 7.59 4.76 -9.43
CA ASP A 130 7.02 3.60 -8.75
C ASP A 130 7.56 3.43 -7.32
N LEU A 131 6.84 2.65 -6.46
CA LEU A 131 7.23 2.45 -5.05
C LEU A 131 8.61 1.81 -4.90
N LEU A 132 8.97 0.90 -5.80
CA LEU A 132 10.25 0.23 -5.73
C LEU A 132 11.40 1.21 -5.99
N SER A 133 11.28 2.03 -7.01
CA SER A 133 12.21 3.12 -7.33
C SER A 133 12.30 4.14 -6.19
N TYR A 134 11.15 4.51 -5.61
CA TYR A 134 11.09 5.45 -4.49
C TYR A 134 11.78 4.92 -3.23
N LEU A 135 11.53 3.66 -2.87
CA LEU A 135 12.08 3.03 -1.67
C LEU A 135 13.53 2.55 -1.83
N THR A 136 13.99 2.31 -3.06
CA THR A 136 15.33 1.75 -3.28
C THR A 136 16.44 2.59 -2.62
N PRO A 137 16.57 3.90 -2.85
CA PRO A 137 17.61 4.71 -2.19
C PRO A 137 17.34 4.95 -0.70
N ARG A 138 16.08 4.98 -0.27
CA ARG A 138 15.64 5.39 1.08
C ARG A 138 15.67 4.26 2.10
N LEU A 139 15.29 3.06 1.68
CA LEU A 139 15.09 1.91 2.56
C LEU A 139 15.79 0.64 2.06
N LEU A 140 15.55 0.23 0.80
CA LEU A 140 15.98 -1.08 0.34
C LEU A 140 17.51 -1.19 0.24
N LYS A 141 18.16 -0.22 -0.38
CA LYS A 141 19.63 -0.19 -0.51
C LYS A 141 20.33 -0.07 0.84
N PRO A 142 19.92 0.81 1.78
CA PRO A 142 20.46 0.86 3.13
C PRO A 142 20.33 -0.46 3.89
N LEU A 143 19.22 -1.19 3.73
CA LEU A 143 19.03 -2.52 4.32
C LEU A 143 19.75 -3.65 3.56
N GLY A 144 20.45 -3.34 2.46
CA GLY A 144 21.12 -4.34 1.63
C GLY A 144 20.16 -5.25 0.87
N ILE A 145 18.92 -4.81 0.62
CA ILE A 145 17.93 -5.49 -0.22
C ILE A 145 18.16 -5.08 -1.67
N ARG A 146 18.40 -6.06 -2.54
CA ARG A 146 18.76 -5.82 -3.94
C ARG A 146 17.94 -6.70 -4.87
N LYS A 147 17.70 -6.20 -6.12
CA LYS A 147 17.08 -6.97 -7.21
C LYS A 147 15.74 -7.62 -6.83
N THR A 148 14.90 -6.90 -6.12
CA THR A 148 13.54 -7.36 -5.84
C THR A 148 12.56 -6.91 -6.90
N ILE A 149 11.38 -7.52 -6.91
CA ILE A 149 10.24 -7.16 -7.76
C ILE A 149 9.01 -6.93 -6.91
N TRP A 150 8.06 -6.17 -7.44
CA TRP A 150 6.78 -5.91 -6.80
C TRP A 150 5.66 -6.01 -7.83
N GLU A 151 4.55 -6.67 -7.46
CA GLU A 151 3.36 -6.76 -8.32
C GLU A 151 2.83 -5.37 -8.69
N VAL A 152 2.26 -5.26 -9.89
CA VAL A 152 1.63 -4.03 -10.38
C VAL A 152 0.15 -4.26 -10.66
N ASP A 153 -0.61 -3.17 -10.70
CA ASP A 153 -1.98 -3.14 -11.19
C ASP A 153 -2.02 -3.12 -12.74
N PRO A 154 -3.21 -3.17 -13.37
CA PRO A 154 -3.31 -3.15 -14.83
C PRO A 154 -2.79 -1.86 -15.49
N GLU A 155 -2.67 -0.77 -14.76
CA GLU A 155 -2.12 0.52 -15.22
C GLU A 155 -0.60 0.60 -15.02
N GLY A 156 0.04 -0.44 -14.43
CA GLY A 156 1.47 -0.51 -14.18
C GLY A 156 1.92 0.12 -12.86
N ASN A 157 1.00 0.56 -12.00
CA ASN A 157 1.36 1.10 -10.69
C ASN A 157 1.67 -0.02 -9.70
N THR A 158 2.66 0.17 -8.85
CA THR A 158 3.01 -0.82 -7.81
C THR A 158 1.85 -1.08 -6.85
N PHE A 159 1.51 -2.36 -6.66
CA PHE A 159 0.44 -2.78 -5.75
C PHE A 159 0.90 -2.75 -4.29
N GLY A 160 0.82 -1.59 -3.66
CA GLY A 160 1.32 -1.37 -2.30
C GLY A 160 0.69 -2.22 -1.19
N ALA A 161 -0.41 -2.94 -1.47
CA ALA A 161 -1.09 -3.78 -0.49
C ALA A 161 -0.55 -5.21 -0.40
N GLY A 162 0.34 -5.61 -1.31
CA GLY A 162 0.91 -6.96 -1.38
C GLY A 162 1.89 -7.08 -2.52
N GLY A 163 2.39 -8.29 -2.78
CA GLY A 163 3.11 -8.59 -4.00
C GLY A 163 4.58 -8.20 -4.06
N LEU A 164 5.19 -7.76 -2.96
CA LEU A 164 6.64 -7.60 -2.86
C LEU A 164 7.29 -8.97 -2.67
N PHE A 165 8.38 -9.25 -3.41
CA PHE A 165 9.12 -10.51 -3.34
C PHE A 165 10.44 -10.30 -2.60
N LEU A 166 10.61 -10.96 -1.46
CA LEU A 166 11.82 -10.92 -0.65
C LEU A 166 12.24 -12.33 -0.20
N THR A 167 13.51 -12.48 0.18
CA THR A 167 13.95 -13.62 0.98
C THR A 167 13.54 -13.42 2.44
N VAL A 168 13.55 -14.49 3.22
CA VAL A 168 13.28 -14.40 4.68
C VAL A 168 14.28 -13.47 5.36
N SER A 169 15.56 -13.58 4.99
CA SER A 169 16.63 -12.71 5.52
C SER A 169 16.40 -11.24 5.20
N GLU A 170 15.94 -10.91 3.98
CA GLU A 170 15.63 -9.52 3.60
C GLU A 170 14.45 -8.96 4.39
N LEU A 171 13.39 -9.75 4.59
CA LEU A 171 12.25 -9.34 5.42
C LEU A 171 12.67 -9.15 6.89
N HIS A 172 13.52 -10.04 7.42
CA HIS A 172 14.05 -9.91 8.77
C HIS A 172 14.80 -8.58 9.00
N LYS A 173 15.52 -8.07 8.00
CA LYS A 173 16.22 -6.78 8.10
C LYS A 173 15.28 -5.61 8.36
N LEU A 174 14.06 -5.62 7.79
CA LEU A 174 13.06 -4.62 8.13
C LEU A 174 12.63 -4.73 9.59
N GLY A 175 12.39 -5.94 10.09
CA GLY A 175 12.08 -6.16 11.50
C GLY A 175 13.18 -5.64 12.44
N MET A 176 14.43 -5.92 12.12
CA MET A 176 15.59 -5.41 12.89
C MET A 176 15.69 -3.88 12.85
N PHE A 177 15.36 -3.27 11.73
CA PHE A 177 15.33 -1.81 11.60
C PHE A 177 14.30 -1.16 12.53
N TYR A 178 13.13 -1.79 12.72
CA TYR A 178 12.10 -1.30 13.66
C TYR A 178 12.45 -1.52 15.15
N LEU A 179 13.41 -2.36 15.46
CA LEU A 179 13.83 -2.63 16.84
C LEU A 179 14.96 -1.69 17.32
N GLN A 180 15.52 -0.87 16.48
CA GLN A 180 16.56 0.12 16.80
C GLN A 180 15.97 1.48 17.16
#